data_3944a496c3ef303811d048049497956c
#
_entry.id   3944a496c3ef303811d048049497956c
#
_cell.length_a   1.000
_cell.length_b   1.000
_cell.length_c   1.000
_cell.angle_alpha   90.00
_cell.angle_beta   90.00
_cell.angle_gamma   90.00
#
_symmetry.space_group_name_H-M   'P 1'
#
loop_
_entity.id
_entity.type
_entity.pdbx_description
1 polymer ?
#
loop_
_entity_poly.entity_id
_entity_poly.type
_entity_poly.pdbx_seq_one_letter_code
_entity_poly.pdbx_strand_id
1 'polypeptide(L)'
;MRSLLNCLKITTDMRHILIIGAGKSTGVLVDYLLKKSEEENLKLLIADKNIDQAKLLSQNHKNADAVELDIFNEDQRRAYVQKASIVISMLPARFHIEVARDCITYGKSMVTASYVSPEMQALDEDAIKKNLIFMNEIGVDPGIDHMSAMQVLDRIRAKGGKILLFESFTGGLVAPENDDNLWNYKFTWNPRNVVTAGQGGAAKFIQEGQYKYIPYHKLFRRTEFLDVDGYGRFEAYANRNSLKYRSVYGLDDILTLYRGTMRRVGFSKAWNMFVQLGMTDDTYVIEDSENMSYRDFVNSFLPYSPTDSAELKMRHILKIDQDDIMWDKLVELDLFNATKKVELKEATPAKILQKILEDSWTLQSGEKDMIVMYHKFGYELDGHKKQIDSTMVCLGDGEMQTAMAKTVGLPVAIAALKILNGEINTPGVQIPITAPIYEPILKELEDYGIRFRESEMEYLGYNPLSL
;
A
#
# COMPACT_ATOMS: atom_id res chain seq x y z
N MET A 1 -20.41 -50.77 11.65
CA MET A 1 -20.90 -49.97 12.76
C MET A 1 -19.80 -49.04 13.25
N ARG A 2 -19.26 -48.20 12.33
CA ARG A 2 -18.23 -47.16 12.59
C ARG A 2 -18.22 -46.16 11.44
N SER A 3 -19.37 -45.50 11.15
CA SER A 3 -19.40 -44.42 10.14
C SER A 3 -20.54 -43.41 10.35
N LEU A 4 -20.91 -43.17 11.61
CA LEU A 4 -22.01 -42.25 11.95
C LEU A 4 -21.66 -41.27 13.06
N LEU A 5 -20.37 -40.83 13.16
CA LEU A 5 -19.90 -39.94 14.23
C LEU A 5 -19.14 -38.73 13.71
N ASN A 6 -19.51 -38.18 12.55
CA ASN A 6 -18.94 -36.90 12.12
C ASN A 6 -20.01 -36.01 11.44
N CYS A 7 -21.08 -35.71 12.16
CA CYS A 7 -22.02 -34.67 11.75
C CYS A 7 -22.75 -34.07 12.96
N LEU A 8 -22.00 -33.77 14.01
CA LEU A 8 -22.42 -32.74 14.97
C LEU A 8 -21.88 -31.44 14.43
N LYS A 9 -22.59 -30.74 13.56
CA LYS A 9 -22.48 -29.30 13.41
C LYS A 9 -22.79 -28.74 14.79
N ILE A 10 -21.75 -28.41 15.54
CA ILE A 10 -21.85 -27.52 16.70
C ILE A 10 -22.52 -26.28 16.13
N THR A 11 -23.71 -25.96 16.59
CA THR A 11 -24.35 -24.66 16.35
C THR A 11 -23.46 -23.65 17.06
N THR A 12 -22.45 -23.16 16.36
CA THR A 12 -21.62 -22.09 16.86
C THR A 12 -22.48 -20.85 16.95
N ASP A 13 -22.44 -20.16 18.09
CA ASP A 13 -23.07 -18.85 18.26
C ASP A 13 -22.67 -17.93 17.12
N MET A 14 -23.58 -17.04 16.69
CA MET A 14 -23.33 -16.05 15.66
C MET A 14 -22.06 -15.24 15.96
N ARG A 15 -21.07 -15.28 15.06
CA ARG A 15 -19.79 -14.59 15.23
C ARG A 15 -19.88 -13.18 14.66
N HIS A 16 -19.61 -12.20 15.47
CA HIS A 16 -19.71 -10.77 15.12
C HIS A 16 -18.36 -10.21 14.70
N ILE A 17 -18.23 -9.77 13.46
CA ILE A 17 -17.05 -9.05 12.96
C ILE A 17 -17.34 -7.55 12.97
N LEU A 18 -16.60 -6.81 13.78
CA LEU A 18 -16.65 -5.35 13.75
C LEU A 18 -15.61 -4.83 12.75
N ILE A 19 -16.08 -4.09 11.74
CA ILE A 19 -15.23 -3.43 10.73
C ILE A 19 -15.32 -1.94 10.98
N ILE A 20 -14.20 -1.30 11.34
CA ILE A 20 -14.11 0.14 11.60
C ILE A 20 -13.38 0.81 10.45
N GLY A 21 -14.09 1.67 9.71
CA GLY A 21 -13.63 2.34 8.49
C GLY A 21 -14.26 1.76 7.24
N ALA A 22 -15.06 2.58 6.54
CA ALA A 22 -15.76 2.24 5.29
C ALA A 22 -15.11 2.91 4.07
N GLY A 23 -13.76 2.97 4.05
CA GLY A 23 -13.00 3.56 2.95
C GLY A 23 -12.96 2.69 1.68
N LYS A 24 -12.33 3.22 0.63
CA LYS A 24 -12.25 2.58 -0.71
C LYS A 24 -11.74 1.12 -0.67
N SER A 25 -10.80 0.79 0.20
CA SER A 25 -10.25 -0.58 0.30
C SER A 25 -11.12 -1.55 1.09
N THR A 26 -12.20 -1.08 1.74
CA THR A 26 -13.07 -1.91 2.60
C THR A 26 -14.14 -2.66 1.81
N GLY A 27 -14.49 -2.22 0.61
CA GLY A 27 -15.57 -2.81 -0.18
C GLY A 27 -15.36 -4.29 -0.48
N VAL A 28 -14.20 -4.64 -1.04
CA VAL A 28 -13.85 -6.03 -1.38
C VAL A 28 -13.75 -6.93 -0.13
N LEU A 29 -13.25 -6.39 0.97
CA LEU A 29 -13.20 -7.08 2.27
C LEU A 29 -14.62 -7.44 2.75
N VAL A 30 -15.54 -6.49 2.69
CA VAL A 30 -16.95 -6.72 3.09
C VAL A 30 -17.60 -7.74 2.16
N ASP A 31 -17.44 -7.61 0.84
CA ASP A 31 -17.98 -8.55 -0.15
C ASP A 31 -17.51 -9.98 0.11
N TYR A 32 -16.21 -10.16 0.40
CA TYR A 32 -15.64 -11.46 0.75
C TYR A 32 -16.32 -12.06 1.99
N LEU A 33 -16.40 -11.27 3.07
CA LEU A 33 -16.98 -11.74 4.34
C LEU A 33 -18.48 -12.00 4.21
N LEU A 34 -19.22 -11.21 3.43
CA LEU A 34 -20.64 -11.45 3.18
C LEU A 34 -20.88 -12.74 2.40
N LYS A 35 -20.07 -13.05 1.38
CA LYS A 35 -20.14 -14.32 0.66
C LYS A 35 -19.92 -15.54 1.57
N LYS A 36 -19.07 -15.40 2.59
CA LYS A 36 -18.80 -16.44 3.58
C LYS A 36 -19.78 -16.44 4.76
N SER A 37 -20.63 -15.41 4.89
CA SER A 37 -21.38 -15.14 6.13
C SER A 37 -22.37 -16.23 6.52
N GLU A 38 -22.99 -16.93 5.57
CA GLU A 38 -23.92 -18.03 5.87
C GLU A 38 -23.17 -19.30 6.28
N GLU A 39 -22.14 -19.67 5.53
CA GLU A 39 -21.31 -20.85 5.78
C GLU A 39 -20.59 -20.75 7.12
N GLU A 40 -20.07 -19.59 7.43
CA GLU A 40 -19.24 -19.30 8.59
C GLU A 40 -20.03 -18.71 9.78
N ASN A 41 -21.36 -18.61 9.67
CA ASN A 41 -22.25 -18.02 10.69
C ASN A 41 -21.76 -16.64 11.19
N LEU A 42 -21.55 -15.71 10.23
CA LEU A 42 -21.04 -14.37 10.52
C LEU A 42 -22.13 -13.31 10.49
N LYS A 43 -22.00 -12.33 11.35
CA LYS A 43 -22.72 -11.05 11.32
C LYS A 43 -21.70 -9.91 11.29
N LEU A 44 -21.78 -9.06 10.27
CA LEU A 44 -20.89 -7.91 10.12
C LEU A 44 -21.52 -6.67 10.75
N LEU A 45 -20.72 -5.89 11.46
CA LEU A 45 -21.05 -4.54 11.90
C LEU A 45 -20.04 -3.57 11.27
N ILE A 46 -20.52 -2.78 10.29
CA ILE A 46 -19.69 -1.83 9.56
C ILE A 46 -19.87 -0.47 10.21
N ALA A 47 -18.80 0.08 10.76
CA ALA A 47 -18.78 1.31 11.52
C ALA A 47 -17.91 2.37 10.83
N ASP A 48 -18.47 3.53 10.56
CA ASP A 48 -17.75 4.68 10.00
C ASP A 48 -18.35 5.98 10.54
N LYS A 49 -17.56 7.04 10.54
CA LYS A 49 -18.05 8.38 10.85
C LYS A 49 -19.09 8.86 9.82
N ASN A 50 -18.94 8.44 8.57
CA ASN A 50 -19.91 8.64 7.50
C ASN A 50 -20.81 7.40 7.41
N ILE A 51 -22.01 7.50 8.01
CA ILE A 51 -23.00 6.42 8.02
C ILE A 51 -23.42 5.99 6.60
N ASP A 52 -23.46 6.90 5.63
CA ASP A 52 -23.87 6.57 4.28
C ASP A 52 -22.86 5.69 3.56
N GLN A 53 -21.58 5.88 3.83
CA GLN A 53 -20.50 4.97 3.37
C GLN A 53 -20.68 3.58 3.98
N ALA A 54 -20.90 3.48 5.29
CA ALA A 54 -21.14 2.22 5.97
C ALA A 54 -22.38 1.49 5.43
N LYS A 55 -23.48 2.22 5.19
CA LYS A 55 -24.71 1.67 4.55
C LYS A 55 -24.46 1.18 3.12
N LEU A 56 -23.71 1.94 2.33
CA LEU A 56 -23.34 1.53 0.97
C LEU A 56 -22.63 0.16 0.99
N LEU A 57 -21.64 -0.01 1.89
CA LEU A 57 -20.89 -1.25 2.00
C LEU A 57 -21.72 -2.41 2.59
N SER A 58 -22.70 -2.12 3.45
CA SER A 58 -23.57 -3.17 4.00
C SER A 58 -24.51 -3.79 2.96
N GLN A 59 -24.74 -3.10 1.82
CA GLN A 59 -25.57 -3.56 0.69
C GLN A 59 -26.98 -4.00 1.11
N ASN A 60 -27.47 -3.54 2.25
CA ASN A 60 -28.71 -4.01 2.90
C ASN A 60 -28.74 -5.55 3.08
N HIS A 61 -27.57 -6.19 3.20
CA HIS A 61 -27.47 -7.63 3.36
C HIS A 61 -27.97 -8.04 4.76
N LYS A 62 -28.74 -9.15 4.86
CA LYS A 62 -29.31 -9.64 6.14
C LYS A 62 -28.28 -9.88 7.24
N ASN A 63 -27.03 -10.19 6.85
CA ASN A 63 -25.90 -10.47 7.77
C ASN A 63 -24.96 -9.25 7.92
N ALA A 64 -25.37 -8.04 7.54
CA ALA A 64 -24.62 -6.81 7.75
C ALA A 64 -25.49 -5.72 8.33
N ASP A 65 -24.95 -5.02 9.32
CA ASP A 65 -25.51 -3.77 9.84
C ASP A 65 -24.51 -2.63 9.68
N ALA A 66 -25.00 -1.42 9.47
CA ALA A 66 -24.20 -0.21 9.38
C ALA A 66 -24.49 0.70 10.57
N VAL A 67 -23.43 1.27 11.15
CA VAL A 67 -23.54 2.18 12.30
C VAL A 67 -22.64 3.40 12.12
N GLU A 68 -23.08 4.53 12.63
CA GLU A 68 -22.23 5.70 12.77
C GLU A 68 -21.32 5.54 13.96
N LEU A 69 -20.01 5.77 13.78
CA LEU A 69 -19.02 5.72 14.84
C LEU A 69 -17.99 6.84 14.67
N ASP A 70 -17.99 7.80 15.58
CA ASP A 70 -16.83 8.64 15.77
C ASP A 70 -15.80 7.89 16.61
N ILE A 71 -14.60 7.65 16.07
CA ILE A 71 -13.53 6.91 16.74
C ILE A 71 -13.11 7.54 18.08
N PHE A 72 -13.34 8.84 18.26
CA PHE A 72 -13.07 9.56 19.51
C PHE A 72 -14.19 9.41 20.55
N ASN A 73 -15.35 8.89 20.16
CA ASN A 73 -16.39 8.54 21.13
C ASN A 73 -16.04 7.18 21.79
N GLU A 74 -15.35 7.27 22.92
CA GLU A 74 -14.80 6.13 23.64
C GLU A 74 -15.89 5.14 24.08
N ASP A 75 -17.00 5.63 24.63
CA ASP A 75 -18.08 4.79 25.14
C ASP A 75 -18.73 3.99 24.00
N GLN A 76 -18.99 4.64 22.87
CA GLN A 76 -19.58 4.00 21.71
C GLN A 76 -18.61 2.97 21.09
N ARG A 77 -17.32 3.33 20.93
CA ARG A 77 -16.28 2.46 20.40
C ARG A 77 -16.15 1.19 21.26
N ARG A 78 -16.06 1.36 22.57
CA ARG A 78 -15.96 0.27 23.55
C ARG A 78 -17.18 -0.66 23.52
N ALA A 79 -18.39 -0.09 23.42
CA ALA A 79 -19.61 -0.88 23.34
C ALA A 79 -19.65 -1.79 22.10
N TYR A 80 -19.12 -1.34 20.95
CA TYR A 80 -19.04 -2.16 19.76
C TYR A 80 -17.91 -3.18 19.83
N VAL A 81 -16.70 -2.81 20.30
CA VAL A 81 -15.58 -3.73 20.48
C VAL A 81 -15.94 -4.86 21.44
N GLN A 82 -16.63 -4.58 22.54
CA GLN A 82 -17.04 -5.57 23.52
C GLN A 82 -17.92 -6.68 22.91
N LYS A 83 -18.81 -6.34 21.98
CA LYS A 83 -19.73 -7.27 21.33
C LYS A 83 -19.08 -8.06 20.19
N ALA A 84 -17.94 -7.61 19.67
CA ALA A 84 -17.29 -8.27 18.55
C ALA A 84 -16.65 -9.60 18.96
N SER A 85 -16.57 -10.53 18.02
CA SER A 85 -15.72 -11.74 18.11
C SER A 85 -14.29 -11.42 17.66
N ILE A 86 -14.15 -10.56 16.64
CA ILE A 86 -12.90 -10.02 16.13
C ILE A 86 -13.13 -8.59 15.61
N VAL A 87 -12.09 -7.77 15.60
CA VAL A 87 -12.14 -6.40 15.09
C VAL A 87 -11.22 -6.24 13.87
N ILE A 88 -11.74 -5.67 12.79
CA ILE A 88 -10.97 -5.26 11.63
C ILE A 88 -10.90 -3.74 11.63
N SER A 89 -9.69 -3.19 11.66
CA SER A 89 -9.47 -1.75 11.68
C SER A 89 -8.90 -1.29 10.33
N MET A 90 -9.74 -0.59 9.55
CA MET A 90 -9.40 0.02 8.26
C MET A 90 -9.30 1.54 8.34
N LEU A 91 -8.94 2.03 9.50
CA LEU A 91 -8.75 3.45 9.81
C LEU A 91 -7.39 3.98 9.32
N PRO A 92 -7.18 5.30 9.31
CA PRO A 92 -5.84 5.88 9.22
C PRO A 92 -4.94 5.38 10.38
N ALA A 93 -3.65 5.12 10.07
CA ALA A 93 -2.69 4.43 10.95
C ALA A 93 -2.67 4.94 12.41
N ARG A 94 -2.77 6.25 12.60
CA ARG A 94 -2.72 6.90 13.93
C ARG A 94 -3.87 6.52 14.88
N PHE A 95 -4.95 5.92 14.36
CA PHE A 95 -6.14 5.59 15.15
C PHE A 95 -6.22 4.12 15.56
N HIS A 96 -5.40 3.25 14.98
CA HIS A 96 -5.43 1.82 15.32
C HIS A 96 -5.14 1.56 16.79
N ILE A 97 -4.29 2.36 17.41
CA ILE A 97 -3.89 2.17 18.81
C ILE A 97 -5.07 2.30 19.77
N GLU A 98 -6.02 3.21 19.50
CA GLU A 98 -7.20 3.37 20.35
C GLU A 98 -8.11 2.13 20.30
N VAL A 99 -8.28 1.56 19.11
CA VAL A 99 -9.01 0.31 18.91
C VAL A 99 -8.28 -0.86 19.58
N ALA A 100 -6.96 -0.94 19.43
CA ALA A 100 -6.14 -2.01 20.01
C ALA A 100 -6.20 -2.04 21.54
N ARG A 101 -6.19 -0.87 22.21
CA ARG A 101 -6.35 -0.77 23.68
C ARG A 101 -7.71 -1.29 24.13
N ASP A 102 -8.77 -0.95 23.40
CA ASP A 102 -10.10 -1.49 23.69
C ASP A 102 -10.15 -3.01 23.45
N CYS A 103 -9.49 -3.51 22.39
CA CYS A 103 -9.36 -4.94 22.13
C CYS A 103 -8.65 -5.68 23.25
N ILE A 104 -7.55 -5.13 23.79
CA ILE A 104 -6.88 -5.67 24.99
C ILE A 104 -7.87 -5.71 26.18
N THR A 105 -8.60 -4.62 26.39
CA THR A 105 -9.53 -4.52 27.52
C THR A 105 -10.61 -5.60 27.49
N TYR A 106 -11.20 -5.83 26.31
CA TYR A 106 -12.33 -6.73 26.14
C TYR A 106 -11.95 -8.14 25.63
N GLY A 107 -10.65 -8.44 25.51
CA GLY A 107 -10.18 -9.76 25.07
C GLY A 107 -10.54 -10.08 23.61
N LYS A 108 -10.29 -9.14 22.70
CA LYS A 108 -10.58 -9.29 21.26
C LYS A 108 -9.31 -9.25 20.44
N SER A 109 -9.21 -10.14 19.45
CA SER A 109 -8.17 -10.04 18.42
C SER A 109 -8.48 -8.92 17.42
N MET A 110 -7.44 -8.36 16.80
CA MET A 110 -7.56 -7.27 15.83
C MET A 110 -6.73 -7.55 14.58
N VAL A 111 -7.24 -7.09 13.42
CA VAL A 111 -6.55 -7.19 12.12
C VAL A 111 -6.51 -5.82 11.45
N THR A 112 -5.36 -5.46 10.86
CA THR A 112 -5.19 -4.23 10.10
C THR A 112 -4.11 -4.37 9.02
N ALA A 113 -4.27 -3.65 7.90
CA ALA A 113 -3.28 -3.58 6.83
C ALA A 113 -2.08 -2.67 7.15
N SER A 114 -2.16 -1.87 8.21
CA SER A 114 -1.17 -0.83 8.52
C SER A 114 0.10 -1.39 9.17
N TYR A 115 1.19 -0.65 9.00
CA TYR A 115 2.47 -0.94 9.66
C TYR A 115 2.34 -1.00 11.18
N VAL A 116 3.13 -1.88 11.80
CA VAL A 116 3.28 -1.90 13.26
C VAL A 116 3.90 -0.59 13.74
N SER A 117 3.17 0.15 14.57
CA SER A 117 3.70 1.33 15.26
C SER A 117 4.42 0.93 16.56
N PRO A 118 5.31 1.78 17.13
CA PRO A 118 5.93 1.52 18.42
C PRO A 118 4.90 1.30 19.53
N GLU A 119 3.79 2.06 19.51
CA GLU A 119 2.70 1.93 20.50
C GLU A 119 1.96 0.59 20.34
N MET A 120 1.77 0.12 19.09
CA MET A 120 1.18 -1.19 18.84
C MET A 120 2.11 -2.30 19.32
N GLN A 121 3.41 -2.20 19.03
CA GLN A 121 4.41 -3.17 19.49
C GLN A 121 4.47 -3.26 21.02
N ALA A 122 4.25 -2.16 21.71
CA ALA A 122 4.21 -2.14 23.17
C ALA A 122 3.05 -2.94 23.79
N LEU A 123 2.02 -3.30 23.00
CA LEU A 123 0.91 -4.15 23.45
C LEU A 123 1.19 -5.66 23.29
N ASP A 124 2.34 -6.06 22.74
CA ASP A 124 2.66 -7.45 22.43
C ASP A 124 2.55 -8.38 23.64
N GLU A 125 3.19 -8.03 24.75
CA GLU A 125 3.14 -8.84 25.98
C GLU A 125 1.70 -9.00 26.52
N ASP A 126 0.90 -7.93 26.47
CA ASP A 126 -0.48 -7.98 26.94
C ASP A 126 -1.37 -8.82 26.02
N ALA A 127 -1.13 -8.74 24.73
CA ALA A 127 -1.80 -9.60 23.75
C ALA A 127 -1.44 -11.09 23.96
N ILE A 128 -0.16 -11.41 24.19
CA ILE A 128 0.30 -12.77 24.50
C ILE A 128 -0.35 -13.27 25.79
N LYS A 129 -0.32 -12.50 26.87
CA LYS A 129 -0.91 -12.88 28.18
C LYS A 129 -2.40 -13.18 28.09
N LYS A 130 -3.11 -12.51 27.18
CA LYS A 130 -4.55 -12.71 26.96
C LYS A 130 -4.88 -13.67 25.82
N ASN A 131 -3.88 -14.29 25.20
CA ASN A 131 -4.02 -15.15 24.03
C ASN A 131 -4.76 -14.47 22.86
N LEU A 132 -4.41 -13.20 22.58
CA LEU A 132 -4.97 -12.39 21.51
C LEU A 132 -3.99 -12.25 20.36
N ILE A 133 -4.50 -12.11 19.16
CA ILE A 133 -3.71 -11.89 17.96
C ILE A 133 -3.98 -10.49 17.42
N PHE A 134 -2.93 -9.68 17.32
CA PHE A 134 -2.96 -8.38 16.67
C PHE A 134 -2.20 -8.49 15.35
N MET A 135 -2.91 -8.90 14.30
CA MET A 135 -2.36 -9.06 12.96
C MET A 135 -2.25 -7.70 12.29
N ASN A 136 -1.03 -7.28 12.04
CA ASN A 136 -0.69 -6.04 11.35
C ASN A 136 -0.02 -6.34 10.01
N GLU A 137 0.19 -5.32 9.20
CA GLU A 137 0.91 -5.43 7.93
C GLU A 137 0.32 -6.52 7.02
N ILE A 138 -1.01 -6.70 7.02
CA ILE A 138 -1.71 -7.74 6.25
C ILE A 138 -2.51 -7.13 5.08
N GLY A 139 -1.89 -6.19 4.34
CA GLY A 139 -2.43 -5.58 3.12
C GLY A 139 -1.68 -6.03 1.87
N VAL A 140 -1.31 -5.07 1.01
CA VAL A 140 -0.53 -5.33 -0.22
C VAL A 140 0.96 -5.07 -0.01
N ASP A 141 1.33 -3.89 0.44
CA ASP A 141 2.65 -3.40 0.82
C ASP A 141 2.48 -2.32 1.90
N PRO A 142 2.45 -2.82 3.17
CA PRO A 142 2.87 -4.13 3.66
C PRO A 142 1.77 -5.21 3.61
N GLY A 143 2.18 -6.45 3.34
CA GLY A 143 1.33 -7.64 3.47
C GLY A 143 1.62 -8.72 2.44
N ILE A 144 1.04 -8.64 1.24
CA ILE A 144 1.32 -9.61 0.17
C ILE A 144 2.82 -9.63 -0.16
N ASP A 145 3.50 -8.49 -0.11
CA ASP A 145 4.95 -8.37 -0.29
C ASP A 145 5.74 -9.20 0.73
N HIS A 146 5.31 -9.20 2.01
CA HIS A 146 5.92 -10.02 3.05
C HIS A 146 5.68 -11.52 2.80
N MET A 147 4.42 -11.86 2.58
CA MET A 147 3.98 -13.25 2.42
C MET A 147 4.68 -13.92 1.24
N SER A 148 4.65 -13.28 0.08
CA SER A 148 5.25 -13.81 -1.15
C SER A 148 6.78 -13.85 -1.05
N ALA A 149 7.39 -12.84 -0.43
CA ALA A 149 8.83 -12.85 -0.18
C ALA A 149 9.25 -14.00 0.72
N MET A 150 8.59 -14.17 1.87
CA MET A 150 8.92 -15.23 2.83
C MET A 150 8.69 -16.62 2.26
N GLN A 151 7.64 -16.83 1.47
CA GLN A 151 7.39 -18.10 0.79
C GLN A 151 8.59 -18.53 -0.08
N VAL A 152 9.17 -17.61 -0.85
CA VAL A 152 10.32 -17.90 -1.71
C VAL A 152 11.59 -18.04 -0.88
N LEU A 153 11.84 -17.14 0.07
CA LEU A 153 13.02 -17.18 0.94
C LEU A 153 13.08 -18.50 1.74
N ASP A 154 11.98 -18.93 2.34
CA ASP A 154 11.92 -20.16 3.12
C ASP A 154 12.07 -21.39 2.23
N ARG A 155 11.52 -21.39 1.03
CA ARG A 155 11.71 -22.44 0.02
C ARG A 155 13.17 -22.56 -0.41
N ILE A 156 13.90 -21.46 -0.60
CA ILE A 156 15.33 -21.46 -0.93
C ILE A 156 16.13 -22.01 0.26
N ARG A 157 15.85 -21.56 1.47
CA ARG A 157 16.51 -22.04 2.70
C ARG A 157 16.28 -23.52 2.95
N ALA A 158 15.06 -24.01 2.75
CA ALA A 158 14.73 -25.42 2.90
C ALA A 158 15.54 -26.34 1.96
N LYS A 159 15.99 -25.80 0.82
CA LYS A 159 16.90 -26.51 -0.10
C LYS A 159 18.40 -26.34 0.25
N GLY A 160 18.73 -25.63 1.33
CA GLY A 160 20.10 -25.32 1.72
C GLY A 160 20.72 -24.13 0.97
N GLY A 161 19.92 -23.35 0.25
CA GLY A 161 20.38 -22.17 -0.47
C GLY A 161 20.72 -20.99 0.45
N LYS A 162 21.79 -20.28 0.12
CA LYS A 162 22.23 -19.04 0.78
C LYS A 162 21.70 -17.84 0.01
N ILE A 163 20.89 -16.99 0.67
CA ILE A 163 20.35 -15.77 0.05
C ILE A 163 21.46 -14.72 -0.07
N LEU A 164 21.63 -14.15 -1.24
CA LEU A 164 22.62 -13.12 -1.56
C LEU A 164 21.97 -11.75 -1.83
N LEU A 165 20.78 -11.76 -2.48
CA LEU A 165 20.07 -10.58 -2.88
C LEU A 165 18.58 -10.79 -2.66
N PHE A 166 17.92 -9.75 -2.15
CA PHE A 166 16.46 -9.61 -2.16
C PHE A 166 16.08 -8.18 -2.53
N GLU A 167 15.36 -8.05 -3.63
CA GLU A 167 14.78 -6.79 -4.06
C GLU A 167 13.25 -6.95 -4.19
N SER A 168 12.51 -5.94 -3.76
CA SER A 168 11.04 -5.95 -3.77
C SER A 168 10.49 -4.59 -4.19
N PHE A 169 9.67 -4.59 -5.23
CA PHE A 169 9.10 -3.38 -5.81
C PHE A 169 7.61 -3.54 -5.99
N THR A 170 6.84 -2.51 -5.60
CA THR A 170 5.38 -2.49 -5.71
C THR A 170 4.91 -1.17 -6.32
N GLY A 171 3.94 -1.23 -7.22
CA GLY A 171 3.30 -0.05 -7.82
C GLY A 171 1.78 -0.18 -7.88
N GLY A 172 1.08 0.87 -7.40
CA GLY A 172 -0.31 1.11 -7.73
C GLY A 172 -0.38 2.04 -8.94
N LEU A 173 -0.99 1.60 -10.02
CA LEU A 173 -0.94 2.19 -11.35
C LEU A 173 -2.33 2.17 -12.00
N VAL A 174 -2.49 2.91 -13.09
CA VAL A 174 -3.65 2.77 -13.97
C VAL A 174 -3.51 1.50 -14.81
N ALA A 175 -4.62 0.81 -15.08
CA ALA A 175 -4.62 -0.35 -15.96
C ALA A 175 -4.28 0.05 -17.41
N PRO A 176 -3.64 -0.84 -18.21
CA PRO A 176 -3.20 -0.49 -19.55
C PRO A 176 -4.29 0.04 -20.48
N GLU A 177 -5.52 -0.45 -20.34
CA GLU A 177 -6.67 -0.02 -21.14
C GLU A 177 -7.18 1.40 -20.78
N ASN A 178 -6.77 1.94 -19.64
CA ASN A 178 -7.15 3.27 -19.16
C ASN A 178 -5.95 4.22 -19.00
N ASP A 179 -4.81 3.83 -19.56
CA ASP A 179 -3.57 4.60 -19.56
C ASP A 179 -3.57 5.63 -20.71
N ASP A 180 -4.23 6.75 -20.47
CA ASP A 180 -4.59 7.77 -21.46
C ASP A 180 -3.92 9.13 -21.27
N ASN A 181 -2.96 9.23 -20.35
CA ASN A 181 -2.22 10.46 -20.08
C ASN A 181 -0.71 10.28 -20.21
N LEU A 182 0.01 11.37 -20.44
CA LEU A 182 1.47 11.34 -20.63
C LEU A 182 2.24 10.86 -19.40
N TRP A 183 1.67 10.98 -18.20
CA TRP A 183 2.29 10.51 -16.97
C TRP A 183 2.18 9.00 -16.78
N ASN A 184 1.28 8.34 -17.54
CA ASN A 184 0.95 6.92 -17.38
C ASN A 184 0.58 6.62 -15.91
N TYR A 185 -0.18 7.53 -15.30
CA TYR A 185 -0.50 7.48 -13.88
C TYR A 185 -1.85 8.11 -13.57
N LYS A 186 -2.62 7.44 -12.70
CA LYS A 186 -3.79 7.99 -12.02
C LYS A 186 -3.77 7.59 -10.54
N PHE A 187 -4.47 8.34 -9.69
CA PHE A 187 -4.55 8.04 -8.26
C PHE A 187 -5.42 6.80 -8.01
N THR A 188 -4.81 5.73 -7.58
CA THR A 188 -5.46 4.45 -7.25
C THR A 188 -5.72 4.29 -5.75
N TRP A 189 -5.15 5.19 -4.93
CA TRP A 189 -5.27 5.20 -3.49
C TRP A 189 -5.18 6.64 -2.97
N ASN A 190 -4.67 6.86 -1.75
CA ASN A 190 -4.64 8.17 -1.11
C ASN A 190 -3.69 9.15 -1.85
N PRO A 191 -4.21 10.20 -2.52
CA PRO A 191 -3.39 11.14 -3.28
C PRO A 191 -2.32 11.83 -2.43
N ARG A 192 -2.62 12.13 -1.15
CA ARG A 192 -1.68 12.76 -0.23
C ARG A 192 -0.42 11.94 -0.04
N ASN A 193 -0.57 10.63 0.13
CA ASN A 193 0.57 9.73 0.30
C ASN A 193 1.43 9.62 -0.96
N VAL A 194 0.85 9.84 -2.13
CA VAL A 194 1.60 9.90 -3.39
C VAL A 194 2.41 11.18 -3.47
N VAL A 195 1.80 12.33 -3.18
CA VAL A 195 2.47 13.64 -3.26
C VAL A 195 3.60 13.76 -2.23
N THR A 196 3.42 13.21 -1.05
CA THR A 196 4.44 13.23 0.02
C THR A 196 5.34 11.98 0.03
N ALA A 197 5.28 11.14 -1.01
CA ALA A 197 6.09 9.93 -1.09
C ALA A 197 7.60 10.24 -1.01
N GLY A 198 8.31 9.49 -0.16
CA GLY A 198 9.76 9.65 0.03
C GLY A 198 10.17 10.76 0.99
N GLN A 199 9.25 11.57 1.49
CA GLN A 199 9.55 12.57 2.54
C GLN A 199 9.78 11.90 3.90
N GLY A 200 10.35 12.64 4.86
CA GLY A 200 10.58 12.16 6.23
C GLY A 200 11.92 11.45 6.42
N GLY A 201 12.89 11.69 5.54
CA GLY A 201 14.26 11.21 5.68
C GLY A 201 14.86 10.64 4.40
N ALA A 202 16.09 10.13 4.50
CA ALA A 202 16.76 9.49 3.38
C ALA A 202 16.25 8.05 3.19
N ALA A 203 16.12 7.60 1.95
CA ALA A 203 15.97 6.18 1.65
C ALA A 203 17.27 5.45 2.01
N LYS A 204 17.14 4.27 2.64
CA LYS A 204 18.26 3.46 3.17
C LYS A 204 18.13 2.04 2.70
N PHE A 205 19.19 1.49 2.14
CA PHE A 205 19.28 0.10 1.70
C PHE A 205 20.72 -0.40 1.73
N ILE A 206 20.93 -1.69 1.49
CA ILE A 206 22.27 -2.28 1.31
C ILE A 206 22.35 -2.83 -0.10
N GLN A 207 23.47 -2.61 -0.78
CA GLN A 207 23.74 -3.08 -2.13
C GLN A 207 25.20 -3.51 -2.23
N GLU A 208 25.41 -4.78 -2.62
CA GLU A 208 26.75 -5.41 -2.71
C GLU A 208 27.57 -5.18 -1.42
N GLY A 209 26.94 -5.38 -0.27
CA GLY A 209 27.55 -5.23 1.05
C GLY A 209 27.76 -3.78 1.52
N GLN A 210 27.36 -2.80 0.72
CA GLN A 210 27.55 -1.38 1.05
C GLN A 210 26.22 -0.71 1.40
N TYR A 211 26.17 0.01 2.51
CA TYR A 211 25.03 0.85 2.86
C TYR A 211 24.90 2.03 1.90
N LYS A 212 23.71 2.22 1.37
CA LYS A 212 23.36 3.30 0.46
C LYS A 212 22.30 4.20 1.10
N TYR A 213 22.44 5.50 0.85
CA TYR A 213 21.54 6.53 1.35
C TYR A 213 21.19 7.47 0.21
N ILE A 214 19.89 7.68 -0.03
CA ILE A 214 19.41 8.61 -1.03
C ILE A 214 18.56 9.68 -0.31
N PRO A 215 19.05 10.91 -0.16
CA PRO A 215 18.25 12.00 0.39
C PRO A 215 17.08 12.34 -0.54
N TYR A 216 15.98 12.86 0.03
CA TYR A 216 14.73 13.10 -0.69
C TYR A 216 14.90 13.85 -2.02
N HIS A 217 15.66 14.94 -2.04
CA HIS A 217 15.89 15.76 -3.24
C HIS A 217 16.65 15.04 -4.37
N LYS A 218 17.16 13.84 -4.14
CA LYS A 218 17.83 12.96 -5.13
C LYS A 218 17.08 11.67 -5.39
N LEU A 219 15.98 11.43 -4.66
CA LEU A 219 15.29 10.13 -4.67
C LEU A 219 14.84 9.73 -6.08
N PHE A 220 14.15 10.62 -6.76
CA PHE A 220 13.56 10.38 -8.08
C PHE A 220 14.56 10.50 -9.24
N ARG A 221 15.84 10.78 -8.95
CA ARG A 221 16.94 10.80 -9.93
C ARG A 221 17.72 9.50 -10.01
N ARG A 222 17.41 8.55 -9.14
CA ARG A 222 18.04 7.23 -9.08
C ARG A 222 16.95 6.17 -9.09
N THR A 223 16.78 5.57 -10.26
CA THR A 223 15.76 4.55 -10.51
C THR A 223 16.41 3.28 -11.03
N GLU A 224 15.80 2.15 -10.71
CA GLU A 224 16.09 0.83 -11.32
C GLU A 224 15.04 0.56 -12.39
N PHE A 225 15.42 -0.12 -13.47
CA PHE A 225 14.49 -0.52 -14.52
C PHE A 225 14.12 -1.98 -14.37
N LEU A 226 12.84 -2.29 -14.52
CA LEU A 226 12.27 -3.61 -14.36
C LEU A 226 11.37 -3.91 -15.55
N ASP A 227 11.50 -5.11 -16.11
CA ASP A 227 10.60 -5.59 -17.15
C ASP A 227 9.62 -6.60 -16.55
N VAL A 228 8.31 -6.40 -16.80
CA VAL A 228 7.25 -7.30 -16.36
C VAL A 228 6.59 -7.88 -17.59
N ASP A 229 6.63 -9.21 -17.71
CA ASP A 229 6.12 -9.93 -18.89
C ASP A 229 4.64 -9.61 -19.17
N GLY A 230 4.34 -9.24 -20.41
CA GLY A 230 3.02 -8.80 -20.85
C GLY A 230 2.62 -7.36 -20.46
N TYR A 231 3.42 -6.67 -19.63
CA TYR A 231 3.11 -5.32 -19.13
C TYR A 231 4.20 -4.29 -19.43
N GLY A 232 5.34 -4.72 -20.01
CA GLY A 232 6.43 -3.85 -20.45
C GLY A 232 7.33 -3.35 -19.33
N ARG A 233 8.01 -2.24 -19.61
CA ARG A 233 9.06 -1.70 -18.72
C ARG A 233 8.51 -0.71 -17.71
N PHE A 234 9.05 -0.82 -16.49
CA PHE A 234 8.79 0.06 -15.36
C PHE A 234 10.10 0.65 -14.86
N GLU A 235 9.99 1.69 -14.07
CA GLU A 235 11.08 2.22 -13.24
C GLU A 235 10.67 2.17 -11.77
N ALA A 236 11.65 1.96 -10.90
CA ALA A 236 11.43 1.94 -9.46
C ALA A 236 12.41 2.86 -8.75
N TYR A 237 11.91 3.61 -7.77
CA TYR A 237 12.74 4.41 -6.86
C TYR A 237 12.69 3.83 -5.44
N ALA A 238 13.77 4.06 -4.67
CA ALA A 238 13.92 3.51 -3.34
C ALA A 238 12.80 3.94 -2.39
N ASN A 239 12.22 2.97 -1.66
CA ASN A 239 11.24 3.25 -0.62
C ASN A 239 11.97 3.41 0.73
N ARG A 240 11.79 4.52 1.40
CA ARG A 240 12.25 4.89 2.75
C ARG A 240 13.41 4.02 3.33
N ASN A 241 13.11 3.11 4.26
CA ASN A 241 14.10 2.31 4.98
C ASN A 241 13.90 0.81 4.72
N SER A 242 14.60 0.27 3.71
CA SER A 242 14.60 -1.17 3.41
C SER A 242 15.23 -1.99 4.53
N LEU A 243 16.17 -1.42 5.32
CA LEU A 243 16.91 -2.12 6.36
C LEU A 243 16.05 -2.52 7.57
N LYS A 244 14.88 -1.89 7.75
CA LYS A 244 13.92 -2.24 8.81
C LYS A 244 13.55 -3.73 8.77
N TYR A 245 13.51 -4.32 7.57
CA TYR A 245 13.07 -5.70 7.38
C TYR A 245 14.24 -6.70 7.30
N ARG A 246 15.49 -6.27 7.46
CA ARG A 246 16.66 -7.15 7.36
C ARG A 246 16.59 -8.30 8.35
N SER A 247 16.50 -7.99 9.63
CA SER A 247 16.39 -9.02 10.68
C SER A 247 15.03 -9.69 10.71
N VAL A 248 13.95 -8.95 10.36
CA VAL A 248 12.58 -9.48 10.29
C VAL A 248 12.47 -10.66 9.33
N TYR A 249 13.17 -10.59 8.19
CA TYR A 249 13.20 -11.66 7.20
C TYR A 249 14.34 -12.67 7.44
N GLY A 250 15.13 -12.52 8.53
CA GLY A 250 16.31 -13.35 8.78
C GLY A 250 17.38 -13.19 7.70
N LEU A 251 17.63 -11.97 7.26
CA LEU A 251 18.55 -11.59 6.18
C LEU A 251 19.73 -10.77 6.72
N ASP A 252 20.19 -11.03 7.96
CA ASP A 252 21.21 -10.22 8.61
C ASP A 252 22.56 -10.19 7.86
N ASP A 253 22.88 -11.24 7.12
CA ASP A 253 24.11 -11.38 6.33
C ASP A 253 23.93 -11.08 4.84
N ILE A 254 22.76 -10.58 4.42
CA ILE A 254 22.47 -10.34 2.99
C ILE A 254 23.37 -9.23 2.41
N LEU A 255 23.83 -9.45 1.18
CA LEU A 255 24.65 -8.46 0.46
C LEU A 255 23.81 -7.33 -0.17
N THR A 256 22.60 -7.66 -0.66
CA THR A 256 21.72 -6.67 -1.28
C THR A 256 20.31 -6.84 -0.73
N LEU A 257 19.77 -5.76 -0.13
CA LEU A 257 18.39 -5.65 0.32
C LEU A 257 17.84 -4.29 -0.10
N TYR A 258 16.92 -4.28 -1.05
CA TYR A 258 16.38 -3.09 -1.64
C TYR A 258 14.87 -3.19 -1.83
N ARG A 259 14.12 -2.22 -1.32
CA ARG A 259 12.67 -2.09 -1.54
C ARG A 259 12.37 -0.77 -2.22
N GLY A 260 11.44 -0.77 -3.16
CA GLY A 260 11.13 0.41 -3.94
C GLY A 260 9.68 0.49 -4.39
N THR A 261 9.35 1.65 -4.96
CA THR A 261 8.03 1.94 -5.52
C THR A 261 8.13 2.00 -7.03
N MET A 262 7.29 1.23 -7.72
CA MET A 262 7.25 1.15 -9.18
C MET A 262 6.37 2.24 -9.80
N ARG A 263 6.80 2.73 -10.94
CA ARG A 263 6.06 3.65 -11.83
C ARG A 263 6.34 3.29 -13.28
N ARG A 264 5.58 3.85 -14.21
CA ARG A 264 5.93 3.83 -15.64
C ARG A 264 7.17 4.66 -15.89
N VAL A 265 7.96 4.26 -16.90
CA VAL A 265 9.22 4.93 -17.26
C VAL A 265 8.97 6.42 -17.57
N GLY A 266 9.80 7.27 -17.00
CA GLY A 266 9.72 8.73 -17.16
C GLY A 266 8.88 9.46 -16.09
N PHE A 267 8.13 8.73 -15.25
CA PHE A 267 7.42 9.34 -14.12
C PHE A 267 8.38 10.03 -13.14
N SER A 268 9.40 9.31 -12.68
CA SER A 268 10.33 9.83 -11.67
C SER A 268 11.09 11.06 -12.15
N LYS A 269 11.51 11.07 -13.41
CA LYS A 269 12.20 12.23 -14.01
C LYS A 269 11.30 13.48 -13.99
N ALA A 270 10.03 13.31 -14.40
CA ALA A 270 9.05 14.40 -14.39
C ALA A 270 8.69 14.81 -12.95
N TRP A 271 8.45 13.86 -12.05
CA TRP A 271 8.15 14.13 -10.64
C TRP A 271 9.25 14.90 -9.92
N ASN A 272 10.51 14.58 -10.25
CA ASN A 272 11.67 15.27 -9.69
C ASN A 272 11.66 16.79 -9.97
N MET A 273 10.94 17.27 -10.96
CA MET A 273 10.79 18.70 -11.23
C MET A 273 10.00 19.39 -10.12
N PHE A 274 8.90 18.80 -9.67
CA PHE A 274 8.15 19.31 -8.52
C PHE A 274 8.98 19.31 -7.25
N VAL A 275 9.80 18.25 -7.04
CA VAL A 275 10.72 18.17 -5.90
C VAL A 275 11.78 19.28 -5.96
N GLN A 276 12.37 19.52 -7.12
CA GLN A 276 13.37 20.59 -7.31
C GLN A 276 12.80 21.98 -7.06
N LEU A 277 11.55 22.21 -7.42
CA LEU A 277 10.87 23.49 -7.20
C LEU A 277 10.35 23.65 -5.77
N GLY A 278 10.29 22.58 -4.96
CA GLY A 278 9.73 22.62 -3.61
C GLY A 278 8.19 22.50 -3.57
N MET A 279 7.54 22.23 -4.69
CA MET A 279 6.08 22.13 -4.78
C MET A 279 5.49 20.92 -4.02
N THR A 280 6.33 19.97 -3.63
CA THR A 280 5.95 18.81 -2.82
C THR A 280 6.10 19.05 -1.31
N ASP A 281 6.57 20.23 -0.88
CA ASP A 281 6.80 20.52 0.54
C ASP A 281 5.49 20.58 1.32
N ASP A 282 5.50 20.02 2.52
CA ASP A 282 4.34 19.94 3.42
C ASP A 282 4.60 20.62 4.79
N THR A 283 5.69 21.39 4.89
CA THR A 283 6.16 21.91 6.17
C THR A 283 5.72 23.35 6.45
N TYR A 284 5.24 24.08 5.45
CA TYR A 284 4.76 25.45 5.56
C TYR A 284 3.51 25.70 4.73
N VAL A 285 2.82 26.76 5.07
CA VAL A 285 1.57 27.21 4.41
C VAL A 285 1.89 28.35 3.44
N ILE A 286 1.21 28.40 2.30
CA ILE A 286 1.29 29.50 1.33
C ILE A 286 0.24 30.55 1.70
N GLU A 287 0.68 31.80 1.82
CA GLU A 287 -0.17 32.95 2.07
C GLU A 287 -1.17 33.17 0.93
N ASP A 288 -2.41 33.52 1.28
CA ASP A 288 -3.50 33.83 0.34
C ASP A 288 -3.78 32.73 -0.71
N SER A 289 -3.53 31.47 -0.32
CA SER A 289 -3.59 30.33 -1.26
C SER A 289 -4.97 30.15 -1.90
N GLU A 290 -6.06 30.53 -1.21
CA GLU A 290 -7.43 30.42 -1.73
C GLU A 290 -7.72 31.31 -2.93
N ASN A 291 -7.01 32.44 -3.07
CA ASN A 291 -7.21 33.41 -4.15
C ASN A 291 -6.27 33.19 -5.34
N MET A 292 -5.24 32.34 -5.17
CA MET A 292 -4.27 32.03 -6.22
C MET A 292 -4.91 31.28 -7.39
N SER A 293 -4.47 31.59 -8.61
CA SER A 293 -4.63 30.69 -9.75
C SER A 293 -3.56 29.58 -9.72
N TYR A 294 -3.73 28.53 -10.53
CA TYR A 294 -2.69 27.50 -10.71
C TYR A 294 -1.38 28.14 -11.20
N ARG A 295 -1.47 29.09 -12.13
CA ARG A 295 -0.32 29.87 -12.61
C ARG A 295 0.36 30.67 -11.49
N ASP A 296 -0.40 31.32 -10.60
CA ASP A 296 0.15 32.08 -9.48
C ASP A 296 0.89 31.16 -8.51
N PHE A 297 0.33 29.98 -8.21
CA PHE A 297 0.98 28.97 -7.40
C PHE A 297 2.33 28.53 -8.01
N VAL A 298 2.36 28.17 -9.29
CA VAL A 298 3.63 27.83 -9.97
C VAL A 298 4.61 28.98 -9.91
N ASN A 299 4.14 30.20 -10.21
CA ASN A 299 4.99 31.39 -10.27
C ASN A 299 5.60 31.76 -8.90
N SER A 300 4.97 31.37 -7.79
CA SER A 300 5.51 31.62 -6.44
C SER A 300 6.82 30.90 -6.14
N PHE A 301 7.16 29.85 -6.91
CA PHE A 301 8.42 29.10 -6.81
C PHE A 301 9.49 29.57 -7.80
N LEU A 302 9.15 30.54 -8.65
CA LEU A 302 10.02 30.96 -9.75
C LEU A 302 10.61 32.36 -9.45
N PRO A 303 11.82 32.68 -9.97
CA PRO A 303 12.39 34.00 -9.80
C PRO A 303 11.49 35.11 -10.36
N TYR A 304 11.56 36.27 -9.75
CA TYR A 304 10.86 37.42 -10.28
C TYR A 304 11.45 37.83 -11.64
N SER A 305 10.59 38.01 -12.62
CA SER A 305 10.90 38.65 -13.90
C SER A 305 9.67 39.48 -14.32
N PRO A 306 9.84 40.75 -14.71
CA PRO A 306 8.73 41.58 -15.18
C PRO A 306 8.29 41.27 -16.59
N THR A 307 9.06 40.51 -17.36
CA THR A 307 8.86 40.25 -18.80
C THR A 307 8.62 38.79 -19.14
N ASP A 308 9.17 37.88 -18.35
CA ASP A 308 9.13 36.46 -18.69
C ASP A 308 7.87 35.78 -18.13
N SER A 309 7.26 34.92 -18.95
CA SER A 309 6.14 34.12 -18.52
C SER A 309 6.56 33.04 -17.50
N ALA A 310 5.62 32.51 -16.73
CA ALA A 310 5.86 31.42 -15.78
C ALA A 310 6.47 30.20 -16.49
N GLU A 311 5.97 29.89 -17.69
CA GLU A 311 6.45 28.80 -18.53
C GLU A 311 7.93 28.97 -18.90
N LEU A 312 8.31 30.16 -19.36
CA LEU A 312 9.69 30.45 -19.76
C LEU A 312 10.64 30.36 -18.55
N LYS A 313 10.25 30.97 -17.41
CA LYS A 313 11.01 30.89 -16.17
C LYS A 313 11.19 29.46 -15.67
N MET A 314 10.12 28.65 -15.69
CA MET A 314 10.16 27.28 -15.25
C MET A 314 11.08 26.41 -16.12
N ARG A 315 10.98 26.54 -17.43
CA ARG A 315 11.88 25.85 -18.38
C ARG A 315 13.34 26.23 -18.16
N HIS A 316 13.64 27.53 -17.96
CA HIS A 316 14.97 28.00 -17.70
C HIS A 316 15.59 27.40 -16.42
N ILE A 317 14.82 27.39 -15.30
CA ILE A 317 15.29 26.83 -14.03
C ILE A 317 15.51 25.31 -14.13
N LEU A 318 14.54 24.62 -14.73
CA LEU A 318 14.59 23.17 -14.85
C LEU A 318 15.51 22.68 -15.97
N LYS A 319 16.00 23.61 -16.81
CA LYS A 319 16.84 23.34 -17.99
C LYS A 319 16.18 22.35 -18.94
N ILE A 320 14.94 22.65 -19.31
CA ILE A 320 14.11 21.80 -20.19
C ILE A 320 13.82 22.55 -21.48
N ASP A 321 14.00 21.88 -22.60
CA ASP A 321 13.61 22.39 -23.90
C ASP A 321 12.10 22.32 -24.11
N GLN A 322 11.57 23.13 -25.03
CA GLN A 322 10.13 23.20 -25.29
C GLN A 322 9.57 21.93 -25.92
N ASP A 323 10.39 21.19 -26.61
CA ASP A 323 10.11 19.93 -27.29
C ASP A 323 10.51 18.69 -26.48
N ASP A 324 10.90 18.85 -25.20
CA ASP A 324 11.14 17.72 -24.30
C ASP A 324 9.78 17.15 -23.83
N ILE A 325 9.59 15.85 -23.94
CA ILE A 325 8.40 15.15 -23.46
C ILE A 325 8.14 15.41 -21.95
N MET A 326 9.16 15.76 -21.18
CA MET A 326 8.99 16.14 -19.78
C MET A 326 8.26 17.48 -19.63
N TRP A 327 8.46 18.38 -20.60
CA TRP A 327 7.70 19.64 -20.64
C TRP A 327 6.22 19.36 -20.98
N ASP A 328 5.94 18.50 -21.94
CA ASP A 328 4.57 18.13 -22.30
C ASP A 328 3.81 17.53 -21.09
N LYS A 329 4.48 16.69 -20.27
CA LYS A 329 3.91 16.17 -19.02
C LYS A 329 3.48 17.27 -18.04
N LEU A 330 4.26 18.34 -17.94
CA LEU A 330 3.91 19.48 -17.05
C LEU A 330 2.75 20.30 -17.61
N VAL A 331 2.73 20.52 -18.93
CA VAL A 331 1.67 21.26 -19.62
C VAL A 331 0.32 20.53 -19.53
N GLU A 332 0.33 19.21 -19.70
CA GLU A 332 -0.87 18.36 -19.59
C GLU A 332 -1.61 18.55 -18.26
N LEU A 333 -0.89 18.86 -17.18
CA LEU A 333 -1.48 19.08 -15.84
C LEU A 333 -2.18 20.45 -15.68
N ASP A 334 -2.22 21.25 -16.74
CA ASP A 334 -2.83 22.60 -16.73
C ASP A 334 -2.26 23.55 -15.66
N LEU A 335 -1.00 23.33 -15.30
CA LEU A 335 -0.29 24.07 -14.23
C LEU A 335 -0.24 25.59 -14.45
N PHE A 336 -0.29 26.01 -15.71
CA PHE A 336 -0.16 27.42 -16.11
C PHE A 336 -1.50 28.13 -16.31
N ASN A 337 -2.60 27.52 -15.87
CA ASN A 337 -3.91 28.08 -16.00
C ASN A 337 -4.09 29.30 -15.07
N ALA A 338 -4.41 30.45 -15.67
CA ALA A 338 -4.57 31.73 -14.96
C ALA A 338 -5.99 31.93 -14.39
N THR A 339 -6.96 31.07 -14.77
CA THR A 339 -8.36 31.19 -14.38
C THR A 339 -8.81 30.18 -13.34
N LYS A 340 -8.27 28.96 -13.38
CA LYS A 340 -8.53 27.94 -12.34
C LYS A 340 -7.93 28.40 -11.01
N LYS A 341 -8.74 28.36 -9.96
CA LYS A 341 -8.35 28.78 -8.61
C LYS A 341 -7.99 27.59 -7.73
N VAL A 342 -7.07 27.81 -6.83
CA VAL A 342 -6.67 26.83 -5.80
C VAL A 342 -7.79 26.57 -4.81
N GLU A 343 -8.53 27.60 -4.36
CA GLU A 343 -9.68 27.53 -3.46
C GLU A 343 -9.45 26.74 -2.17
N LEU A 344 -8.19 26.71 -1.71
CA LEU A 344 -7.79 26.05 -0.47
C LEU A 344 -7.17 27.10 0.46
N LYS A 345 -7.81 27.32 1.60
CA LYS A 345 -7.32 28.24 2.62
C LYS A 345 -6.18 27.59 3.40
N GLU A 346 -5.14 28.39 3.68
CA GLU A 346 -3.98 27.96 4.49
C GLU A 346 -3.43 26.60 4.03
N ALA A 347 -3.16 26.47 2.73
CA ALA A 347 -2.70 25.23 2.15
C ALA A 347 -1.18 25.17 2.00
N THR A 348 -0.61 23.98 2.27
CA THR A 348 0.81 23.72 1.99
C THR A 348 1.05 23.53 0.48
N PRO A 349 2.28 23.74 -0.03
CA PRO A 349 2.62 23.43 -1.42
C PRO A 349 2.14 22.06 -1.86
N ALA A 350 2.43 21.01 -1.08
CA ALA A 350 2.02 19.66 -1.37
C ALA A 350 0.49 19.49 -1.46
N LYS A 351 -0.29 20.20 -0.64
CA LYS A 351 -1.75 20.15 -0.67
C LYS A 351 -2.32 20.84 -1.92
N ILE A 352 -1.70 21.94 -2.36
CA ILE A 352 -2.10 22.63 -3.58
C ILE A 352 -1.74 21.78 -4.81
N LEU A 353 -0.51 21.23 -4.85
CA LEU A 353 -0.10 20.34 -5.92
C LEU A 353 -1.04 19.13 -6.01
N GLN A 354 -1.41 18.52 -4.87
CA GLN A 354 -2.39 17.44 -4.83
C GLN A 354 -3.69 17.82 -5.53
N LYS A 355 -4.27 18.98 -5.20
CA LYS A 355 -5.52 19.44 -5.83
C LYS A 355 -5.39 19.57 -7.34
N ILE A 356 -4.30 20.15 -7.82
CA ILE A 356 -4.04 20.30 -9.26
C ILE A 356 -3.96 18.94 -9.93
N LEU A 357 -3.24 17.98 -9.32
CA LEU A 357 -3.09 16.64 -9.85
C LEU A 357 -4.40 15.84 -9.82
N GLU A 358 -5.27 16.06 -8.84
CA GLU A 358 -6.58 15.40 -8.75
C GLU A 358 -7.47 15.74 -9.95
N ASP A 359 -7.36 16.95 -10.51
CA ASP A 359 -8.10 17.32 -11.73
C ASP A 359 -7.77 16.42 -12.93
N SER A 360 -6.52 15.96 -13.04
CA SER A 360 -6.03 15.15 -14.18
C SER A 360 -5.90 13.66 -13.86
N TRP A 361 -5.64 13.31 -12.60
CA TRP A 361 -5.29 11.94 -12.22
C TRP A 361 -6.37 11.19 -11.44
N THR A 362 -7.55 11.74 -11.26
CA THR A 362 -8.67 11.01 -10.66
C THR A 362 -9.17 9.96 -11.64
N LEU A 363 -9.24 8.70 -11.19
CA LEU A 363 -9.88 7.63 -11.94
C LEU A 363 -11.35 7.98 -12.19
N GLN A 364 -11.76 7.90 -13.45
CA GLN A 364 -13.14 8.14 -13.85
C GLN A 364 -14.00 6.87 -13.66
N SER A 365 -15.32 7.04 -13.69
CA SER A 365 -16.23 5.91 -13.60
C SER A 365 -15.98 4.89 -14.71
N GLY A 366 -15.86 3.62 -14.34
CA GLY A 366 -15.55 2.52 -15.25
C GLY A 366 -14.06 2.31 -15.55
N GLU A 367 -13.18 3.21 -15.15
CA GLU A 367 -11.74 3.01 -15.29
C GLU A 367 -11.21 2.03 -14.23
N LYS A 368 -10.16 1.31 -14.62
CA LYS A 368 -9.52 0.30 -13.80
C LYS A 368 -8.11 0.70 -13.40
N ASP A 369 -7.75 0.28 -12.21
CA ASP A 369 -6.39 0.34 -11.70
C ASP A 369 -5.67 -1.00 -11.84
N MET A 370 -4.38 -0.98 -11.55
CA MET A 370 -3.50 -2.14 -11.57
C MET A 370 -2.53 -2.09 -10.40
N ILE A 371 -2.34 -3.22 -9.74
CA ILE A 371 -1.21 -3.42 -8.82
C ILE A 371 -0.19 -4.31 -9.50
N VAL A 372 1.06 -3.86 -9.51
CA VAL A 372 2.20 -4.66 -9.97
C VAL A 372 3.15 -4.85 -8.80
N MET A 373 3.58 -6.08 -8.57
CA MET A 373 4.61 -6.43 -7.58
C MET A 373 5.68 -7.28 -8.24
N TYR A 374 6.93 -6.96 -7.95
CA TYR A 374 8.09 -7.65 -8.50
C TYR A 374 9.09 -7.92 -7.38
N HIS A 375 9.48 -9.18 -7.24
CA HIS A 375 10.57 -9.59 -6.36
C HIS A 375 11.70 -10.21 -7.17
N LYS A 376 12.93 -9.93 -6.75
CA LYS A 376 14.13 -10.57 -7.24
C LYS A 376 14.88 -11.22 -6.08
N PHE A 377 15.19 -12.49 -6.22
CA PHE A 377 15.93 -13.27 -5.25
C PHE A 377 17.21 -13.81 -5.89
N GLY A 378 18.37 -13.33 -5.45
CA GLY A 378 19.64 -13.92 -5.81
C GLY A 378 20.10 -14.86 -4.68
N TYR A 379 20.52 -16.09 -5.02
CA TYR A 379 20.96 -17.07 -4.04
C TYR A 379 22.02 -18.01 -4.59
N GLU A 380 22.74 -18.66 -3.70
CA GLU A 380 23.73 -19.70 -4.03
C GLU A 380 23.20 -21.04 -3.52
N LEU A 381 23.23 -22.06 -4.38
CA LEU A 381 22.85 -23.43 -4.07
C LEU A 381 23.83 -24.37 -4.74
N ASP A 382 24.45 -25.29 -3.98
CA ASP A 382 25.43 -26.25 -4.47
C ASP A 382 26.61 -25.62 -5.25
N GLY A 383 27.05 -24.42 -4.81
CA GLY A 383 28.10 -23.64 -5.46
C GLY A 383 27.68 -22.88 -6.73
N HIS A 384 26.43 -22.97 -7.13
CA HIS A 384 25.88 -22.25 -8.29
C HIS A 384 25.05 -21.05 -7.84
N LYS A 385 25.28 -19.90 -8.48
CA LYS A 385 24.50 -18.70 -8.23
C LYS A 385 23.28 -18.66 -9.17
N LYS A 386 22.11 -18.50 -8.60
CA LYS A 386 20.81 -18.50 -9.27
C LYS A 386 20.00 -17.28 -8.89
N GLN A 387 19.05 -16.93 -9.73
CA GLN A 387 18.10 -15.86 -9.51
C GLN A 387 16.67 -16.37 -9.74
N ILE A 388 15.75 -15.97 -8.89
CA ILE A 388 14.31 -16.09 -9.12
C ILE A 388 13.74 -14.69 -9.23
N ASP A 389 13.05 -14.43 -10.34
CA ASP A 389 12.17 -13.28 -10.47
C ASP A 389 10.73 -13.74 -10.25
N SER A 390 10.02 -13.06 -9.37
CA SER A 390 8.66 -13.39 -8.97
C SER A 390 7.76 -12.17 -9.16
N THR A 391 6.76 -12.28 -10.03
CA THR A 391 5.91 -11.14 -10.43
C THR A 391 4.44 -11.43 -10.20
N MET A 392 3.72 -10.43 -9.73
CA MET A 392 2.27 -10.43 -9.59
C MET A 392 1.69 -9.19 -10.25
N VAL A 393 0.64 -9.37 -11.05
CA VAL A 393 -0.18 -8.29 -11.57
C VAL A 393 -1.63 -8.58 -11.24
N CYS A 394 -2.27 -7.62 -10.57
CA CYS A 394 -3.69 -7.66 -10.27
C CYS A 394 -4.37 -6.47 -10.95
N LEU A 395 -5.41 -6.73 -11.72
CA LEU A 395 -6.24 -5.70 -12.36
C LEU A 395 -7.53 -5.47 -11.56
N GLY A 396 -7.97 -4.22 -11.51
CA GLY A 396 -9.29 -3.87 -10.99
C GLY A 396 -10.40 -4.28 -11.94
N ASP A 397 -11.61 -4.44 -11.41
CA ASP A 397 -12.83 -4.75 -12.19
C ASP A 397 -13.84 -3.59 -12.18
N GLY A 398 -13.45 -2.40 -11.70
CA GLY A 398 -14.26 -1.19 -11.62
C GLY A 398 -14.16 -0.49 -10.27
N GLU A 399 -15.05 0.46 -10.02
CA GLU A 399 -14.96 1.42 -8.89
C GLU A 399 -14.88 0.78 -7.50
N MET A 400 -15.70 -0.25 -7.24
CA MET A 400 -15.77 -0.93 -5.94
C MET A 400 -14.78 -2.09 -5.84
N GLN A 401 -14.36 -2.65 -6.97
CA GLN A 401 -13.49 -3.82 -7.08
C GLN A 401 -12.14 -3.41 -7.69
N THR A 402 -11.55 -2.33 -7.17
CA THR A 402 -10.24 -1.86 -7.64
C THR A 402 -9.17 -2.90 -7.31
N ALA A 403 -8.07 -2.92 -8.09
CA ALA A 403 -6.92 -3.77 -7.79
C ALA A 403 -6.35 -3.46 -6.40
N MET A 404 -6.32 -2.17 -6.03
CA MET A 404 -5.93 -1.75 -4.69
C MET A 404 -6.86 -2.31 -3.61
N ALA A 405 -8.19 -2.24 -3.82
CA ALA A 405 -9.16 -2.77 -2.85
C ALA A 405 -9.05 -4.30 -2.70
N LYS A 406 -8.83 -5.02 -3.81
CA LYS A 406 -8.61 -6.48 -3.80
C LYS A 406 -7.36 -6.84 -3.01
N THR A 407 -6.22 -6.23 -3.35
CA THR A 407 -4.92 -6.58 -2.79
C THR A 407 -4.72 -6.11 -1.35
N VAL A 408 -5.49 -5.12 -0.89
CA VAL A 408 -5.52 -4.70 0.52
C VAL A 408 -6.62 -5.42 1.30
N GLY A 409 -7.84 -5.49 0.77
CA GLY A 409 -9.01 -5.96 1.50
C GLY A 409 -9.07 -7.47 1.66
N LEU A 410 -8.73 -8.24 0.62
CA LEU A 410 -8.78 -9.71 0.69
C LEU A 410 -7.84 -10.29 1.74
N PRO A 411 -6.55 -9.93 1.82
CA PRO A 411 -5.66 -10.49 2.84
C PRO A 411 -6.15 -10.20 4.26
N VAL A 412 -6.66 -8.99 4.52
CA VAL A 412 -7.25 -8.60 5.81
C VAL A 412 -8.45 -9.48 6.16
N ALA A 413 -9.37 -9.68 5.21
CA ALA A 413 -10.58 -10.49 5.42
C ALA A 413 -10.25 -11.96 5.65
N ILE A 414 -9.38 -12.53 4.82
CA ILE A 414 -8.92 -13.92 4.91
C ILE A 414 -8.22 -14.14 6.25
N ALA A 415 -7.29 -13.27 6.66
CA ALA A 415 -6.60 -13.37 7.94
C ALA A 415 -7.58 -13.32 9.12
N ALA A 416 -8.55 -12.38 9.09
CA ALA A 416 -9.55 -12.27 10.14
C ALA A 416 -10.38 -13.56 10.29
N LEU A 417 -10.80 -14.16 9.17
CA LEU A 417 -11.55 -15.40 9.19
C LEU A 417 -10.71 -16.59 9.69
N LYS A 418 -9.46 -16.70 9.25
CA LYS A 418 -8.54 -17.75 9.70
C LYS A 418 -8.18 -17.64 11.19
N ILE A 419 -8.09 -16.42 11.73
CA ILE A 419 -7.93 -16.20 13.17
C ILE A 419 -9.20 -16.64 13.91
N LEU A 420 -10.38 -16.26 13.42
CA LEU A 420 -11.66 -16.68 14.01
C LEU A 420 -11.86 -18.20 14.00
N ASN A 421 -11.34 -18.88 12.98
CA ASN A 421 -11.43 -20.33 12.84
C ASN A 421 -10.31 -21.06 13.60
N GLY A 422 -9.36 -20.35 14.21
CA GLY A 422 -8.23 -20.93 14.94
C GLY A 422 -7.16 -21.55 14.03
N GLU A 423 -7.21 -21.28 12.73
CA GLU A 423 -6.17 -21.71 11.78
C GLU A 423 -4.88 -20.89 11.99
N ILE A 424 -5.02 -19.60 12.27
CA ILE A 424 -3.92 -18.74 12.71
C ILE A 424 -4.12 -18.53 14.22
N ASN A 425 -3.17 -18.98 15.04
CA ASN A 425 -3.32 -19.07 16.48
C ASN A 425 -2.11 -18.61 17.31
N THR A 426 -1.10 -18.03 16.69
CA THR A 426 0.06 -17.49 17.40
C THR A 426 -0.30 -16.13 18.03
N PRO A 427 -0.34 -16.00 19.38
CA PRO A 427 -0.72 -14.74 20.02
C PRO A 427 0.37 -13.68 19.92
N GLY A 428 -0.01 -12.44 20.20
CA GLY A 428 0.87 -11.27 20.19
C GLY A 428 0.62 -10.36 19.00
N VAL A 429 1.50 -9.36 18.86
CA VAL A 429 1.54 -8.47 17.69
C VAL A 429 2.26 -9.19 16.56
N GLN A 430 1.52 -9.58 15.54
CA GLN A 430 2.00 -10.41 14.43
C GLN A 430 2.06 -9.62 13.13
N ILE A 431 2.97 -10.04 12.25
CA ILE A 431 3.04 -9.68 10.84
C ILE A 431 3.12 -10.98 10.00
N PRO A 432 2.70 -11.00 8.73
CA PRO A 432 2.51 -12.24 7.97
C PRO A 432 3.82 -12.80 7.37
N ILE A 433 4.80 -13.14 8.24
CA ILE A 433 6.13 -13.60 7.81
C ILE A 433 6.42 -15.07 8.13
N THR A 434 5.49 -15.79 8.72
CA THR A 434 5.67 -17.20 9.08
C THR A 434 4.77 -18.10 8.24
N ALA A 435 5.23 -19.31 7.91
CA ALA A 435 4.52 -20.26 7.05
C ALA A 435 3.07 -20.53 7.49
N PRO A 436 2.76 -20.73 8.78
CA PRO A 436 1.37 -20.92 9.23
C PRO A 436 0.44 -19.73 8.94
N ILE A 437 1.00 -18.52 8.71
CA ILE A 437 0.24 -17.32 8.37
C ILE A 437 0.20 -17.14 6.85
N TYR A 438 1.37 -17.11 6.18
CA TYR A 438 1.39 -16.74 4.78
C TYR A 438 0.91 -17.82 3.82
N GLU A 439 1.15 -19.11 4.09
CA GLU A 439 0.75 -20.19 3.17
C GLU A 439 -0.76 -20.27 2.94
N PRO A 440 -1.61 -20.32 3.98
CA PRO A 440 -3.04 -20.43 3.78
C PRO A 440 -3.65 -19.16 3.18
N ILE A 441 -3.07 -17.98 3.44
CA ILE A 441 -3.57 -16.71 2.88
C ILE A 441 -3.19 -16.60 1.41
N LEU A 442 -1.93 -16.83 1.04
CA LEU A 442 -1.50 -16.79 -0.36
C LEU A 442 -2.26 -17.80 -1.23
N LYS A 443 -2.47 -19.02 -0.70
CA LYS A 443 -3.24 -20.05 -1.40
C LYS A 443 -4.67 -19.59 -1.70
N GLU A 444 -5.33 -18.96 -0.76
CA GLU A 444 -6.71 -18.49 -0.95
C GLU A 444 -6.76 -17.25 -1.87
N LEU A 445 -5.75 -16.39 -1.84
CA LEU A 445 -5.63 -15.24 -2.74
C LEU A 445 -5.55 -15.65 -4.22
N GLU A 446 -5.02 -16.84 -4.52
CA GLU A 446 -4.98 -17.38 -5.88
C GLU A 446 -6.38 -17.57 -6.49
N ASP A 447 -7.40 -17.88 -5.70
CA ASP A 447 -8.79 -18.03 -6.14
C ASP A 447 -9.39 -16.69 -6.60
N TYR A 448 -8.78 -15.58 -6.17
CA TYR A 448 -9.15 -14.22 -6.54
C TYR A 448 -8.23 -13.60 -7.60
N GLY A 449 -7.39 -14.44 -8.26
CA GLY A 449 -6.50 -14.00 -9.33
C GLY A 449 -5.21 -13.32 -8.86
N ILE A 450 -4.95 -13.27 -7.55
CA ILE A 450 -3.71 -12.72 -7.00
C ILE A 450 -2.68 -13.85 -6.92
N ARG A 451 -1.87 -13.96 -7.98
CA ARG A 451 -0.91 -15.06 -8.15
C ARG A 451 0.44 -14.52 -8.58
N PHE A 452 1.50 -15.14 -8.06
CA PHE A 452 2.85 -14.87 -8.50
C PHE A 452 3.28 -15.83 -9.62
N ARG A 453 3.94 -15.28 -10.62
CA ARG A 453 4.64 -16.03 -11.67
C ARG A 453 6.12 -15.94 -11.42
N GLU A 454 6.78 -17.08 -11.42
CA GLU A 454 8.21 -17.15 -11.14
C GLU A 454 8.97 -17.60 -12.39
N SER A 455 10.17 -17.04 -12.55
CA SER A 455 11.18 -17.51 -13.52
C SER A 455 12.50 -17.67 -12.82
N GLU A 456 13.17 -18.81 -13.02
CA GLU A 456 14.51 -19.08 -12.48
C GLU A 456 15.54 -18.93 -13.61
N MET A 457 16.66 -18.25 -13.30
CA MET A 457 17.74 -18.00 -14.24
C MET A 457 19.08 -17.96 -13.52
N GLU A 458 20.18 -17.81 -14.27
CA GLU A 458 21.49 -17.56 -13.69
C GLU A 458 21.52 -16.18 -13.00
N TYR A 459 22.16 -16.11 -11.83
CA TYR A 459 22.34 -14.85 -11.12
C TYR A 459 23.49 -14.06 -11.73
N LEU A 460 23.15 -12.96 -12.38
CA LEU A 460 24.11 -12.08 -13.05
C LEU A 460 24.71 -11.02 -12.10
N GLY A 461 24.27 -11.00 -10.83
CA GLY A 461 24.64 -9.97 -9.87
C GLY A 461 24.01 -8.61 -10.20
N TYR A 462 24.53 -7.57 -9.58
CA TYR A 462 24.19 -6.20 -9.97
C TYR A 462 24.91 -5.88 -11.28
N ASN A 463 24.14 -5.68 -12.36
CA ASN A 463 24.71 -5.32 -13.65
C ASN A 463 24.78 -3.80 -13.78
N PRO A 464 25.96 -3.17 -13.67
CA PRO A 464 26.12 -1.73 -13.82
C PRO A 464 25.83 -1.23 -15.24
N LEU A 465 25.70 -2.14 -16.22
CA LEU A 465 25.37 -1.80 -17.63
C LEU A 465 23.85 -1.74 -17.89
N SER A 466 23.02 -2.10 -16.90
CA SER A 466 21.56 -1.92 -16.98
C SER A 466 21.10 -0.53 -16.50
N LEU A 467 22.05 0.38 -16.27
CA LEU A 467 21.79 1.77 -15.90
C LEU A 467 21.59 2.65 -17.14
#